data_beb815a33f1959c4013ae49e68b5219f
#
_entry.id   beb815a33f1959c4013ae49e68b5219f
#
_cell.length_a   1.000
_cell.length_b   1.000
_cell.length_c   1.000
_cell.angle_alpha   90.00
_cell.angle_beta   90.00
_cell.angle_gamma   90.00
#
_symmetry.space_group_name_H-M   'P 1'
#
loop_
_entity.id
_entity.type
_entity.pdbx_description
1 polymer ?
#
loop_
_entity_poly.entity_id
_entity_poly.type
_entity_poly.pdbx_seq_one_letter_code
_entity_poly.pdbx_strand_id
1 'polypeptide(L)'
;MLQLNLPPEPPLLRADVHEVLLVTNADLREPANVQCWPVQEKYEAKLREVLQQQFCVTPRRAHPVKAVRGHGFISGQREGSDLFATIDPEAPVIVLLTAWQYSHHLAASLVGHRGPILLLANFDGTWPGLVGMLCMAGTLTSLGRAASRLWSENFDDAFFIEGLRTWLETGRLEHDTSYLHAIPPTHAVTRTQSGALGRTVGEYVLRHKDIVGLFDPLCMGMMNGVFPLQALCEIGLPLESLSQSALLAEMADVPRDLREACLTWYEARGMTFRFGADPATELTRDQVLEQCAMLIALARFAERFGLSAVGVQYQQGLARSCAASDFAEGAIGSAERFPVPAAAGGVFRPGKPVPCINEVDMGSAIPQTMLWRLLDSLGLPSETTLHDIRWGSEYEGTFYWDLEISGAVPFSHLKGGIAGAVGFRQPPMYFPRGGATITGQCKTGRFVWARANYVGTRVFMHIGTGHAVELPRAEFERRRHATTYEWPLMNVVLDGVGRDDLMAGHQSNHITVAYVDETQLRDVVRAFVVQALTQNIKVFVAGEPNQWLGARP
;
A
#
# COMPACT_ATOMS: atom_id res chain seq x y z
N MET A 1 -16.31 30.13 41.31
CA MET A 1 -16.92 28.97 40.63
C MET A 1 -16.29 28.83 39.25
N LEU A 2 -15.87 27.65 38.91
CA LEU A 2 -15.41 27.37 37.53
C LEU A 2 -16.63 27.41 36.61
N GLN A 3 -16.53 28.13 35.51
CA GLN A 3 -17.58 28.15 34.45
C GLN A 3 -17.10 27.30 33.28
N LEU A 4 -17.95 26.37 32.84
CA LEU A 4 -17.73 25.60 31.62
C LEU A 4 -18.13 26.47 30.43
N ASN A 5 -17.18 26.71 29.51
CA ASN A 5 -17.38 27.53 28.32
C ASN A 5 -17.10 26.67 27.07
N LEU A 6 -18.06 25.80 26.73
CA LEU A 6 -18.01 25.00 25.50
C LEU A 6 -18.79 25.72 24.39
N PRO A 7 -18.38 25.56 23.11
CA PRO A 7 -19.20 25.99 21.99
C PRO A 7 -20.56 25.27 22.02
N PRO A 8 -21.65 25.90 21.54
CA PRO A 8 -22.95 25.25 21.47
C PRO A 8 -22.87 24.02 20.55
N GLU A 9 -23.58 22.96 20.93
CA GLU A 9 -23.69 21.78 20.09
C GLU A 9 -24.47 22.12 18.82
N PRO A 10 -23.98 21.70 17.63
CA PRO A 10 -24.71 21.90 16.39
C PRO A 10 -25.97 21.02 16.32
N PRO A 11 -27.00 21.42 15.57
CA PRO A 11 -28.15 20.56 15.33
C PRO A 11 -27.74 19.28 14.60
N LEU A 12 -28.27 18.13 15.05
CA LEU A 12 -27.93 16.84 14.46
C LEU A 12 -28.63 16.63 13.12
N LEU A 13 -27.86 16.21 12.13
CA LEU A 13 -28.31 15.74 10.85
C LEU A 13 -28.83 14.30 10.99
N ARG A 14 -30.14 14.11 10.96
CA ARG A 14 -30.78 12.81 11.02
C ARG A 14 -31.10 12.31 9.62
N ALA A 15 -31.02 11.02 9.39
CA ALA A 15 -31.56 10.37 8.21
C ALA A 15 -33.02 10.01 8.48
N ASP A 16 -33.91 10.33 7.53
CA ASP A 16 -35.29 9.84 7.55
C ASP A 16 -35.32 8.34 7.21
N VAL A 17 -36.49 7.69 7.38
CA VAL A 17 -36.68 6.23 7.18
C VAL A 17 -36.26 5.77 5.77
N HIS A 18 -36.33 6.64 4.77
CA HIS A 18 -35.95 6.37 3.39
C HIS A 18 -34.71 7.16 2.97
N GLU A 19 -33.81 7.48 3.91
CA GLU A 19 -32.59 8.20 3.63
C GLU A 19 -31.36 7.45 4.16
N VAL A 20 -30.23 7.63 3.47
CA VAL A 20 -28.89 7.28 3.96
C VAL A 20 -27.96 8.48 3.81
N LEU A 21 -27.08 8.70 4.75
CA LEU A 21 -26.13 9.80 4.69
C LEU A 21 -24.91 9.38 3.86
N LEU A 22 -24.57 10.20 2.87
CA LEU A 22 -23.41 10.01 2.02
C LEU A 22 -22.25 10.87 2.50
N VAL A 23 -21.11 10.24 2.78
CA VAL A 23 -19.85 10.87 3.15
C VAL A 23 -18.77 10.44 2.16
N THR A 24 -17.85 11.33 1.83
CA THR A 24 -16.73 11.00 0.96
C THR A 24 -15.48 11.79 1.34
N ASN A 25 -14.35 11.12 1.31
CA ASN A 25 -13.04 11.74 1.52
C ASN A 25 -12.05 11.24 0.48
N ALA A 26 -10.98 11.98 0.28
CA ALA A 26 -9.91 11.60 -0.63
C ALA A 26 -8.54 12.07 -0.11
N ASP A 27 -7.70 12.59 -0.98
CA ASP A 27 -6.31 12.96 -0.71
C ASP A 27 -6.19 14.26 0.12
N LEU A 28 -5.02 14.46 0.69
CA LEU A 28 -4.59 15.73 1.27
C LEU A 28 -4.20 16.74 0.18
N ARG A 29 -3.82 16.25 -1.00
CA ARG A 29 -3.33 17.06 -2.12
C ARG A 29 -4.50 17.54 -2.97
N GLU A 30 -4.84 18.83 -2.87
CA GLU A 30 -5.94 19.45 -3.62
C GLU A 30 -5.92 19.20 -5.15
N PRO A 31 -4.77 19.25 -5.85
CA PRO A 31 -4.75 18.96 -7.28
C PRO A 31 -5.21 17.54 -7.64
N ALA A 32 -4.92 16.56 -6.80
CA ALA A 32 -5.40 15.18 -6.98
C ALA A 32 -6.92 15.10 -6.76
N ASN A 33 -7.44 15.77 -5.72
CA ASN A 33 -8.86 15.84 -5.44
C ASN A 33 -9.66 16.45 -6.60
N VAL A 34 -9.17 17.54 -7.17
CA VAL A 34 -9.80 18.20 -8.32
C VAL A 34 -9.85 17.25 -9.54
N GLN A 35 -8.78 16.53 -9.80
CA GLN A 35 -8.72 15.62 -10.95
C GLN A 35 -9.63 14.39 -10.82
N CYS A 36 -9.78 13.82 -9.63
CA CYS A 36 -10.65 12.66 -9.43
C CYS A 36 -12.12 13.01 -9.14
N TRP A 37 -12.43 14.29 -8.88
CA TRP A 37 -13.78 14.71 -8.55
C TRP A 37 -14.87 14.36 -9.59
N PRO A 38 -14.65 14.50 -10.89
CA PRO A 38 -15.65 14.11 -11.90
C PRO A 38 -16.05 12.63 -11.83
N VAL A 39 -15.13 11.75 -11.42
CA VAL A 39 -15.44 10.32 -11.22
C VAL A 39 -16.29 10.12 -9.97
N GLN A 40 -16.00 10.85 -8.90
CA GLN A 40 -16.84 10.84 -7.70
C GLN A 40 -18.28 11.28 -8.02
N GLU A 41 -18.46 12.39 -8.75
CA GLU A 41 -19.79 12.86 -9.16
C GLU A 41 -20.54 11.81 -10.00
N LYS A 42 -19.84 11.15 -10.93
CA LYS A 42 -20.40 10.07 -11.75
C LYS A 42 -20.95 8.94 -10.88
N TYR A 43 -20.16 8.46 -9.91
CA TYR A 43 -20.57 7.35 -9.06
C TYR A 43 -21.61 7.76 -8.00
N GLU A 44 -21.59 9.00 -7.53
CA GLU A 44 -22.69 9.52 -6.69
C GLU A 44 -24.03 9.56 -7.45
N ALA A 45 -24.01 9.97 -8.72
CA ALA A 45 -25.21 9.96 -9.55
C ALA A 45 -25.74 8.54 -9.77
N LYS A 46 -24.85 7.59 -10.10
CA LYS A 46 -25.22 6.17 -10.24
C LYS A 46 -25.78 5.57 -8.95
N LEU A 47 -25.13 5.82 -7.82
CA LEU A 47 -25.60 5.34 -6.52
C LEU A 47 -26.99 5.92 -6.19
N ARG A 48 -27.20 7.21 -6.46
CA ARG A 48 -28.51 7.85 -6.29
C ARG A 48 -29.57 7.19 -7.15
N GLU A 49 -29.27 6.95 -8.41
CA GLU A 49 -30.18 6.28 -9.34
C GLU A 49 -30.59 4.90 -8.83
N VAL A 50 -29.62 4.06 -8.48
CA VAL A 50 -29.86 2.70 -7.98
C VAL A 50 -30.66 2.71 -6.68
N LEU A 51 -30.28 3.53 -5.70
CA LEU A 51 -30.99 3.62 -4.43
C LEU A 51 -32.43 4.07 -4.61
N GLN A 52 -32.67 5.07 -5.45
CA GLN A 52 -34.04 5.58 -5.70
C GLN A 52 -34.89 4.60 -6.50
N GLN A 53 -34.36 4.02 -7.59
CA GLN A 53 -35.16 3.17 -8.49
C GLN A 53 -35.39 1.76 -7.92
N GLN A 54 -34.42 1.18 -7.23
CA GLN A 54 -34.49 -0.20 -6.75
C GLN A 54 -34.99 -0.33 -5.31
N PHE A 55 -34.79 0.71 -4.48
CA PHE A 55 -35.02 0.61 -3.03
C PHE A 55 -35.91 1.75 -2.48
N CYS A 56 -36.26 2.74 -3.27
CA CYS A 56 -36.99 3.94 -2.81
C CYS A 56 -36.23 4.67 -1.67
N VAL A 57 -34.90 4.63 -1.68
CA VAL A 57 -34.03 5.28 -0.70
C VAL A 57 -33.28 6.44 -1.36
N THR A 58 -33.17 7.56 -0.64
CA THR A 58 -32.45 8.75 -1.12
C THR A 58 -31.11 8.89 -0.42
N PRO A 59 -29.99 8.87 -1.14
CA PRO A 59 -28.69 9.23 -0.56
C PRO A 59 -28.61 10.75 -0.42
N ARG A 60 -28.49 11.23 0.82
CA ARG A 60 -28.31 12.63 1.12
C ARG A 60 -26.85 12.90 1.48
N ARG A 61 -26.19 13.74 0.70
CA ARG A 61 -24.83 14.16 0.98
C ARG A 61 -24.78 14.91 2.32
N ALA A 62 -23.97 14.42 3.26
CA ALA A 62 -23.88 14.98 4.61
C ALA A 62 -23.02 16.26 4.67
N HIS A 63 -22.23 16.54 3.65
CA HIS A 63 -21.37 17.74 3.56
C HIS A 63 -21.44 18.37 2.17
N PRO A 64 -21.23 19.70 2.07
CA PRO A 64 -21.39 20.42 0.80
C PRO A 64 -20.24 20.12 -0.18
N VAL A 65 -20.51 20.37 -1.47
CA VAL A 65 -19.47 20.51 -2.50
C VAL A 65 -18.78 21.86 -2.29
N LYS A 66 -17.47 21.87 -2.34
CA LYS A 66 -16.62 23.06 -2.13
C LYS A 66 -16.36 23.73 -3.49
N ALA A 67 -17.29 24.53 -3.98
CA ALA A 67 -17.22 25.14 -5.31
C ALA A 67 -15.92 25.89 -5.55
N VAL A 68 -15.39 26.62 -4.55
CA VAL A 68 -14.12 27.35 -4.65
C VAL A 68 -12.90 26.42 -4.80
N ARG A 69 -12.98 25.20 -4.27
CA ARG A 69 -11.91 24.19 -4.37
C ARG A 69 -12.06 23.26 -5.57
N GLY A 70 -13.22 23.28 -6.24
CA GLY A 70 -13.50 22.42 -7.38
C GLY A 70 -13.75 20.95 -7.06
N HIS A 71 -14.04 20.59 -5.81
CA HIS A 71 -14.38 19.25 -5.38
C HIS A 71 -15.23 19.25 -4.10
N GLY A 72 -15.80 18.08 -3.75
CA GLY A 72 -16.61 17.93 -2.54
C GLY A 72 -16.04 16.93 -1.52
N PHE A 73 -14.79 16.50 -1.64
CA PHE A 73 -14.19 15.58 -0.68
C PHE A 73 -13.85 16.24 0.65
N ILE A 74 -14.02 15.51 1.74
CA ILE A 74 -13.38 15.84 3.01
C ILE A 74 -11.87 15.63 2.83
N SER A 75 -11.09 16.67 3.11
CA SER A 75 -9.64 16.70 2.86
C SER A 75 -8.82 17.03 4.12
N GLY A 76 -9.41 16.83 5.30
CA GLY A 76 -8.72 17.02 6.57
C GLY A 76 -9.45 16.41 7.75
N GLN A 77 -8.70 16.00 8.76
CA GLN A 77 -9.24 15.37 9.97
C GLN A 77 -10.18 16.29 10.76
N ARG A 78 -9.86 17.60 10.83
CA ARG A 78 -10.73 18.58 11.49
C ARG A 78 -12.10 18.64 10.81
N GLU A 79 -12.12 18.71 9.49
CA GLU A 79 -13.33 18.74 8.68
C GLU A 79 -14.19 17.48 8.88
N GLY A 80 -13.55 16.30 8.88
CA GLY A 80 -14.24 15.04 9.18
C GLY A 80 -14.85 15.01 10.58
N SER A 81 -14.11 15.49 11.58
CA SER A 81 -14.58 15.55 12.96
C SER A 81 -15.73 16.54 13.14
N ASP A 82 -15.66 17.72 12.51
CA ASP A 82 -16.73 18.72 12.56
C ASP A 82 -18.01 18.21 11.90
N LEU A 83 -17.87 17.50 10.77
CA LEU A 83 -19.01 16.88 10.12
C LEU A 83 -19.70 15.86 11.03
N PHE A 84 -18.94 14.91 11.59
CA PHE A 84 -19.53 13.86 12.43
C PHE A 84 -20.07 14.38 13.76
N ALA A 85 -19.64 15.53 14.25
CA ALA A 85 -20.30 16.22 15.35
C ALA A 85 -21.73 16.69 14.99
N THR A 86 -22.05 16.84 13.70
CA THR A 86 -23.40 17.19 13.24
C THR A 86 -24.24 15.99 12.81
N ILE A 87 -23.65 14.81 12.59
CA ILE A 87 -24.38 13.60 12.18
C ILE A 87 -24.97 12.92 13.42
N ASP A 88 -26.25 12.50 13.34
CA ASP A 88 -26.83 11.63 14.37
C ASP A 88 -25.98 10.36 14.49
N PRO A 89 -25.48 10.02 15.67
CA PRO A 89 -24.62 8.87 15.87
C PRO A 89 -25.19 7.52 15.45
N GLU A 90 -26.51 7.42 15.30
CA GLU A 90 -27.20 6.19 14.87
C GLU A 90 -27.59 6.19 13.37
N ALA A 91 -27.33 7.28 12.65
CA ALA A 91 -27.74 7.38 11.25
C ALA A 91 -26.97 6.37 10.37
N PRO A 92 -27.61 5.74 9.36
CA PRO A 92 -26.90 4.92 8.39
C PRO A 92 -25.99 5.78 7.50
N VAL A 93 -24.71 5.41 7.38
CA VAL A 93 -23.71 6.16 6.62
C VAL A 93 -23.11 5.27 5.53
N ILE A 94 -23.15 5.76 4.29
CA ILE A 94 -22.35 5.22 3.18
C ILE A 94 -21.13 6.10 3.00
N VAL A 95 -19.92 5.51 3.13
CA VAL A 95 -18.66 6.15 2.74
C VAL A 95 -18.36 5.72 1.31
N LEU A 96 -18.63 6.61 0.34
CA LEU A 96 -18.39 6.34 -1.08
C LEU A 96 -16.97 6.70 -1.46
N LEU A 97 -16.22 5.70 -1.87
CA LEU A 97 -14.79 5.75 -2.15
C LEU A 97 -14.58 5.50 -3.65
N THR A 98 -14.10 6.49 -4.38
CA THR A 98 -13.86 6.43 -5.83
C THR A 98 -12.41 6.68 -6.21
N ALA A 99 -11.55 6.86 -5.21
CA ALA A 99 -10.10 7.04 -5.34
C ALA A 99 -9.43 6.55 -4.05
N TRP A 100 -8.07 6.52 -4.05
CA TRP A 100 -7.37 6.37 -2.78
C TRP A 100 -7.72 7.52 -1.85
N GLN A 101 -7.53 7.31 -0.54
CA GLN A 101 -7.92 8.30 0.45
C GLN A 101 -7.02 8.26 1.69
N TYR A 102 -7.00 9.35 2.40
CA TYR A 102 -6.37 9.44 3.72
C TYR A 102 -7.38 8.99 4.79
N SER A 103 -7.27 7.75 5.25
CA SER A 103 -8.23 7.17 6.20
C SER A 103 -8.34 7.96 7.51
N HIS A 104 -7.27 8.63 7.94
CA HIS A 104 -7.29 9.43 9.16
C HIS A 104 -8.25 10.63 9.10
N HIS A 105 -8.67 11.09 7.91
CA HIS A 105 -9.67 12.16 7.80
C HIS A 105 -11.00 11.80 8.45
N LEU A 106 -11.39 10.52 8.43
CA LEU A 106 -12.68 10.03 8.93
C LEU A 106 -12.54 8.99 10.05
N ALA A 107 -11.38 8.34 10.19
CA ALA A 107 -11.22 7.15 11.03
C ALA A 107 -11.69 7.37 12.48
N ALA A 108 -11.24 8.45 13.13
CA ALA A 108 -11.62 8.75 14.51
C ALA A 108 -13.13 8.96 14.68
N SER A 109 -13.75 9.61 13.71
CA SER A 109 -15.20 9.88 13.68
C SER A 109 -16.01 8.61 13.45
N LEU A 110 -15.59 7.77 12.49
CA LEU A 110 -16.25 6.50 12.17
C LEU A 110 -16.15 5.49 13.32
N VAL A 111 -15.05 5.51 14.09
CA VAL A 111 -14.92 4.67 15.30
C VAL A 111 -15.95 5.08 16.36
N GLY A 112 -16.22 6.36 16.53
CA GLY A 112 -17.23 6.87 17.48
C GLY A 112 -18.68 6.76 16.99
N HIS A 113 -18.90 6.51 15.70
CA HIS A 113 -20.23 6.38 15.10
C HIS A 113 -20.86 5.01 15.41
N ARG A 114 -22.11 4.95 15.87
CA ARG A 114 -22.77 3.71 16.31
C ARG A 114 -23.66 3.08 15.23
N GLY A 115 -24.18 3.91 14.32
CA GLY A 115 -25.03 3.48 13.22
C GLY A 115 -24.33 2.57 12.21
N PRO A 116 -25.09 1.99 11.27
CA PRO A 116 -24.55 1.18 10.17
C PRO A 116 -23.56 1.96 9.30
N ILE A 117 -22.43 1.35 8.96
CA ILE A 117 -21.43 1.91 8.05
C ILE A 117 -21.26 0.97 6.87
N LEU A 118 -21.44 1.50 5.65
CA LEU A 118 -21.07 0.82 4.41
C LEU A 118 -19.90 1.56 3.74
N LEU A 119 -18.79 0.87 3.57
CA LEU A 119 -17.70 1.29 2.69
C LEU A 119 -18.03 0.81 1.28
N LEU A 120 -18.28 1.73 0.37
CA LEU A 120 -18.70 1.44 -0.99
C LEU A 120 -17.69 1.98 -1.98
N ALA A 121 -17.22 1.14 -2.91
CA ALA A 121 -16.17 1.51 -3.86
C ALA A 121 -16.52 1.15 -5.30
N ASN A 122 -16.06 1.99 -6.24
CA ASN A 122 -15.96 1.59 -7.64
C ASN A 122 -14.76 0.65 -7.81
N PHE A 123 -14.91 -0.34 -8.68
CA PHE A 123 -13.85 -1.25 -9.09
C PHE A 123 -13.34 -0.81 -10.48
N ASP A 124 -12.48 0.21 -10.48
CA ASP A 124 -11.99 0.93 -11.66
C ASP A 124 -10.48 1.13 -11.53
N GLY A 125 -9.75 0.97 -12.61
CA GLY A 125 -8.27 1.05 -12.60
C GLY A 125 -7.75 2.48 -12.57
N THR A 126 -8.44 3.42 -13.21
CA THR A 126 -7.97 4.81 -13.35
C THR A 126 -8.07 5.57 -12.04
N TRP A 127 -9.24 5.49 -11.41
CA TRP A 127 -9.49 6.05 -10.08
C TRP A 127 -10.04 4.93 -9.18
N PRO A 128 -9.11 4.16 -8.53
CA PRO A 128 -9.49 2.92 -7.88
C PRO A 128 -10.06 3.15 -6.49
N GLY A 129 -11.38 3.21 -6.39
CA GLY A 129 -12.07 3.23 -5.10
C GLY A 129 -11.76 2.01 -4.24
N LEU A 130 -11.43 0.88 -4.87
CA LEU A 130 -10.99 -0.33 -4.18
C LEU A 130 -9.76 -0.08 -3.27
N VAL A 131 -8.79 0.74 -3.72
CA VAL A 131 -7.62 1.15 -2.92
C VAL A 131 -8.08 1.89 -1.66
N GLY A 132 -8.97 2.87 -1.84
CA GLY A 132 -9.55 3.63 -0.72
C GLY A 132 -10.35 2.77 0.25
N MET A 133 -11.17 1.85 -0.27
CA MET A 133 -12.00 0.96 0.54
C MET A 133 -11.15 -0.02 1.37
N LEU A 134 -10.17 -0.67 0.76
CA LEU A 134 -9.29 -1.60 1.45
C LEU A 134 -8.46 -0.90 2.54
N CYS A 135 -7.98 0.32 2.27
CA CYS A 135 -7.28 1.14 3.25
C CYS A 135 -8.20 1.52 4.43
N MET A 136 -9.40 2.04 4.17
CA MET A 136 -10.35 2.43 5.22
C MET A 136 -10.83 1.21 6.02
N ALA A 137 -11.12 0.10 5.36
CA ALA A 137 -11.54 -1.12 6.02
C ALA A 137 -10.47 -1.67 6.96
N GLY A 138 -9.21 -1.74 6.50
CA GLY A 138 -8.08 -2.14 7.35
C GLY A 138 -7.88 -1.18 8.53
N THR A 139 -8.03 0.13 8.30
CA THR A 139 -7.99 1.14 9.34
C THR A 139 -9.05 0.91 10.41
N LEU A 140 -10.31 0.77 10.02
CA LEU A 140 -11.41 0.55 10.97
C LEU A 140 -11.23 -0.79 11.73
N THR A 141 -10.81 -1.84 11.02
CA THR A 141 -10.50 -3.13 11.65
C THR A 141 -9.40 -2.99 12.71
N SER A 142 -8.32 -2.27 12.42
CA SER A 142 -7.22 -2.04 13.37
C SER A 142 -7.68 -1.24 14.61
N LEU A 143 -8.66 -0.38 14.44
CA LEU A 143 -9.28 0.42 15.52
C LEU A 143 -10.45 -0.28 16.23
N GLY A 144 -10.73 -1.55 15.87
CA GLY A 144 -11.79 -2.34 16.49
C GLY A 144 -13.21 -1.98 16.05
N ARG A 145 -13.38 -1.26 14.94
CA ARG A 145 -14.69 -0.88 14.40
C ARG A 145 -15.05 -1.73 13.18
N ALA A 146 -16.11 -2.50 13.25
CA ALA A 146 -16.65 -3.21 12.09
C ALA A 146 -17.34 -2.25 11.12
N ALA A 147 -17.16 -2.48 9.81
CA ALA A 147 -17.88 -1.80 8.75
C ALA A 147 -18.15 -2.80 7.60
N SER A 148 -19.30 -2.69 6.98
CA SER A 148 -19.63 -3.46 5.78
C SER A 148 -18.85 -2.93 4.57
N ARG A 149 -18.60 -3.79 3.58
CA ARG A 149 -17.90 -3.44 2.32
C ARG A 149 -18.73 -3.85 1.14
N LEU A 150 -18.72 -3.06 0.08
CA LEU A 150 -19.36 -3.41 -1.18
C LEU A 150 -18.62 -2.75 -2.34
N TRP A 151 -18.48 -3.44 -3.46
CA TRP A 151 -17.76 -2.97 -4.64
C TRP A 151 -18.43 -3.41 -5.92
N SER A 152 -18.28 -2.62 -6.98
CA SER A 152 -18.77 -2.94 -8.31
C SER A 152 -18.12 -2.02 -9.35
N GLU A 153 -18.02 -2.47 -10.59
CA GLU A 153 -17.54 -1.61 -11.67
C GLU A 153 -18.57 -0.53 -12.03
N ASN A 154 -19.86 -0.86 -12.00
CA ASN A 154 -20.90 0.03 -12.48
C ASN A 154 -22.08 0.22 -11.53
N PHE A 155 -22.09 -0.42 -10.36
CA PHE A 155 -23.17 -0.39 -9.37
C PHE A 155 -24.50 -0.98 -9.88
N ASP A 156 -24.46 -1.86 -10.88
CA ASP A 156 -25.63 -2.42 -11.55
C ASP A 156 -25.65 -3.95 -11.62
N ASP A 157 -24.56 -4.61 -11.20
CA ASP A 157 -24.48 -6.06 -11.18
C ASP A 157 -25.28 -6.69 -10.03
N ALA A 158 -25.62 -7.98 -10.17
CA ALA A 158 -26.46 -8.68 -9.20
C ALA A 158 -25.82 -8.77 -7.81
N PHE A 159 -24.49 -8.94 -7.73
CA PHE A 159 -23.74 -8.96 -6.48
C PHE A 159 -23.89 -7.63 -5.72
N PHE A 160 -23.77 -6.52 -6.43
CA PHE A 160 -23.90 -5.19 -5.86
C PHE A 160 -25.34 -4.93 -5.37
N ILE A 161 -26.34 -5.20 -6.19
CA ILE A 161 -27.76 -4.97 -5.86
C ILE A 161 -28.19 -5.80 -4.64
N GLU A 162 -27.80 -7.07 -4.58
CA GLU A 162 -28.15 -7.95 -3.45
C GLU A 162 -27.39 -7.55 -2.17
N GLY A 163 -26.11 -7.20 -2.29
CA GLY A 163 -25.32 -6.71 -1.16
C GLY A 163 -25.90 -5.40 -0.59
N LEU A 164 -26.28 -4.47 -1.46
CA LEU A 164 -26.89 -3.21 -1.06
C LEU A 164 -28.27 -3.44 -0.39
N ARG A 165 -29.11 -4.34 -0.93
CA ARG A 165 -30.37 -4.78 -0.32
C ARG A 165 -30.14 -5.30 1.09
N THR A 166 -29.24 -6.26 1.23
CA THR A 166 -28.91 -6.88 2.53
C THR A 166 -28.50 -5.82 3.55
N TRP A 167 -27.62 -4.90 3.14
CA TRP A 167 -27.16 -3.84 4.04
C TRP A 167 -28.29 -2.85 4.42
N LEU A 168 -29.13 -2.46 3.49
CA LEU A 168 -30.27 -1.58 3.77
C LEU A 168 -31.29 -2.21 4.72
N GLU A 169 -31.52 -3.51 4.61
CA GLU A 169 -32.49 -4.24 5.45
C GLU A 169 -31.93 -4.56 6.85
N THR A 170 -30.64 -4.88 6.96
CA THR A 170 -30.04 -5.42 8.19
C THR A 170 -29.04 -4.48 8.86
N GLY A 171 -28.59 -3.43 8.19
CA GLY A 171 -27.49 -2.57 8.62
C GLY A 171 -26.11 -3.24 8.52
N ARG A 172 -26.03 -4.47 7.98
CA ARG A 172 -24.80 -5.28 7.95
C ARG A 172 -24.69 -6.10 6.69
N LEU A 173 -23.48 -6.19 6.14
CA LEU A 173 -23.13 -7.07 5.04
C LEU A 173 -21.84 -7.80 5.40
N GLU A 174 -21.86 -9.12 5.33
CA GLU A 174 -20.71 -10.00 5.55
C GLU A 174 -20.40 -10.76 4.27
N HIS A 175 -19.12 -10.99 4.03
CA HIS A 175 -18.64 -11.80 2.91
C HIS A 175 -17.94 -13.05 3.41
N ASP A 176 -17.88 -14.06 2.57
CA ASP A 176 -17.07 -15.24 2.82
C ASP A 176 -15.57 -14.87 2.79
N THR A 177 -14.87 -15.27 3.83
CA THR A 177 -13.41 -15.11 3.98
C THR A 177 -12.73 -16.45 4.24
N SER A 178 -13.39 -17.56 3.89
CA SER A 178 -12.90 -18.93 4.12
C SER A 178 -11.60 -19.25 3.37
N TYR A 179 -11.25 -18.44 2.35
CA TYR A 179 -9.96 -18.53 1.67
C TYR A 179 -8.75 -18.21 2.58
N LEU A 180 -8.97 -17.61 3.76
CA LEU A 180 -7.95 -17.29 4.76
C LEU A 180 -7.91 -18.40 5.83
N HIS A 181 -6.87 -19.21 5.80
CA HIS A 181 -6.71 -20.35 6.71
C HIS A 181 -5.75 -20.00 7.84
N ALA A 182 -6.26 -20.00 9.08
CA ALA A 182 -5.44 -19.78 10.26
C ALA A 182 -4.45 -20.93 10.49
N ILE A 183 -3.18 -20.62 10.68
CA ILE A 183 -2.12 -21.59 10.93
C ILE A 183 -1.72 -21.52 12.41
N PRO A 184 -2.09 -22.53 13.23
CA PRO A 184 -1.70 -22.54 14.63
C PRO A 184 -0.21 -22.91 14.80
N PRO A 185 0.44 -22.52 15.90
CA PRO A 185 1.83 -22.89 16.20
C PRO A 185 2.07 -24.40 16.29
N THR A 186 1.01 -25.20 16.49
CA THR A 186 1.05 -26.68 16.52
C THR A 186 0.94 -27.33 15.15
N HIS A 187 0.75 -26.55 14.07
CA HIS A 187 0.61 -27.07 12.70
C HIS A 187 1.83 -27.90 12.29
N ALA A 188 1.61 -28.95 11.49
CA ALA A 188 2.65 -29.89 11.07
C ALA A 188 3.83 -29.22 10.35
N VAL A 189 3.60 -28.08 9.66
CA VAL A 189 4.65 -27.30 9.00
C VAL A 189 5.81 -26.94 9.94
N THR A 190 5.55 -26.72 11.23
CA THR A 190 6.56 -26.38 12.22
C THR A 190 7.59 -27.48 12.48
N ARG A 191 7.31 -28.72 12.04
CA ARG A 191 8.18 -29.89 12.20
C ARG A 191 8.92 -30.25 10.91
N THR A 192 8.70 -29.52 9.82
CA THR A 192 9.43 -29.76 8.56
C THR A 192 10.85 -29.18 8.63
N GLN A 193 11.73 -29.64 7.75
CA GLN A 193 13.09 -29.09 7.63
C GLN A 193 13.04 -27.60 7.30
N SER A 194 12.22 -27.20 6.34
CA SER A 194 12.01 -25.77 5.98
C SER A 194 11.46 -24.98 7.16
N GLY A 195 10.52 -25.57 7.95
CA GLY A 195 10.02 -24.98 9.19
C GLY A 195 11.13 -24.78 10.24
N ALA A 196 12.08 -25.71 10.37
CA ALA A 196 13.22 -25.54 11.26
C ALA A 196 14.11 -24.36 10.83
N LEU A 197 14.35 -24.18 9.52
CA LEU A 197 15.07 -23.02 9.00
C LEU A 197 14.36 -21.71 9.34
N GLY A 198 13.04 -21.64 9.09
CA GLY A 198 12.22 -20.47 9.43
C GLY A 198 12.27 -20.14 10.93
N ARG A 199 12.23 -21.15 11.80
CA ARG A 199 12.39 -20.97 13.25
C ARG A 199 13.74 -20.37 13.60
N THR A 200 14.81 -20.90 13.04
CA THR A 200 16.18 -20.39 13.28
C THR A 200 16.29 -18.92 12.88
N VAL A 201 15.73 -18.52 11.73
CA VAL A 201 15.73 -17.13 11.29
C VAL A 201 14.85 -16.25 12.21
N GLY A 202 13.67 -16.74 12.62
CA GLY A 202 12.80 -16.00 13.55
C GLY A 202 13.46 -15.78 14.92
N GLU A 203 14.10 -16.81 15.49
CA GLU A 203 14.87 -16.72 16.74
C GLU A 203 16.05 -15.75 16.61
N TYR A 204 16.73 -15.78 15.45
CA TYR A 204 17.81 -14.83 15.15
C TYR A 204 17.29 -13.38 15.16
N VAL A 205 16.17 -13.09 14.47
CA VAL A 205 15.57 -11.75 14.43
C VAL A 205 15.10 -11.30 15.82
N LEU A 206 14.47 -12.19 16.59
CA LEU A 206 14.07 -11.89 17.98
C LEU A 206 15.26 -11.54 18.87
N ARG A 207 16.42 -12.16 18.64
CA ARG A 207 17.64 -11.94 19.43
C ARG A 207 18.43 -10.71 18.98
N HIS A 208 18.65 -10.55 17.67
CA HIS A 208 19.58 -9.56 17.10
C HIS A 208 18.89 -8.28 16.64
N LYS A 209 17.60 -8.33 16.40
CA LYS A 209 16.74 -7.26 15.88
C LYS A 209 17.08 -6.85 14.45
N ASP A 210 16.04 -6.67 13.65
CA ASP A 210 16.15 -6.04 12.34
C ASP A 210 15.54 -4.64 12.43
N ILE A 211 16.39 -3.61 12.50
CA ILE A 211 15.95 -2.22 12.73
C ILE A 211 15.41 -1.64 11.42
N VAL A 212 14.20 -1.11 11.46
CA VAL A 212 13.56 -0.42 10.35
C VAL A 212 13.67 1.08 10.55
N GLY A 213 14.40 1.78 9.67
CA GLY A 213 14.56 3.24 9.73
C GLY A 213 13.54 3.94 8.84
N LEU A 214 12.66 4.75 9.40
CA LEU A 214 11.66 5.47 8.63
C LEU A 214 11.83 6.99 8.77
N PHE A 215 11.91 7.66 7.63
CA PHE A 215 11.90 9.11 7.57
C PHE A 215 10.45 9.60 7.63
N ASP A 216 10.06 10.14 8.79
CA ASP A 216 8.70 10.48 9.23
C ASP A 216 7.75 9.26 9.21
N PRO A 217 7.74 8.47 10.30
CA PRO A 217 7.15 7.12 10.35
C PRO A 217 5.62 7.07 10.48
N LEU A 218 4.87 7.94 9.81
CA LEU A 218 3.42 7.84 9.71
C LEU A 218 3.00 7.69 8.26
N CYS A 219 2.49 6.50 7.94
CA CYS A 219 2.10 6.11 6.60
C CYS A 219 1.05 7.07 6.01
N MET A 220 1.49 8.08 5.28
CA MET A 220 0.72 8.95 4.36
C MET A 220 -0.80 9.09 4.62
N GLY A 221 -1.25 9.04 5.89
CA GLY A 221 -2.67 9.05 6.24
C GLY A 221 -3.39 7.71 6.16
N MET A 222 -2.69 6.65 5.78
CA MET A 222 -3.20 5.27 5.80
C MET A 222 -2.96 4.65 7.19
N MET A 223 -3.94 4.79 8.08
CA MET A 223 -3.82 4.33 9.47
C MET A 223 -3.64 2.82 9.61
N ASN A 224 -4.04 2.02 8.63
CA ASN A 224 -3.79 0.58 8.58
C ASN A 224 -2.30 0.21 8.39
N GLY A 225 -1.46 1.18 8.03
CA GLY A 225 0.00 1.05 7.95
C GLY A 225 0.73 1.47 9.23
N VAL A 226 0.03 1.84 10.31
CA VAL A 226 0.60 2.31 11.58
C VAL A 226 0.55 1.21 12.62
N PHE A 227 1.70 0.94 13.25
CA PHE A 227 1.83 -0.11 14.28
C PHE A 227 2.38 0.49 15.58
N PRO A 228 1.90 0.04 16.75
CA PRO A 228 2.48 0.44 18.03
C PRO A 228 3.95 -0.02 18.14
N LEU A 229 4.82 0.84 18.68
CA LEU A 229 6.23 0.52 18.88
C LEU A 229 6.43 -0.76 19.71
N GLN A 230 5.58 -1.00 20.70
CA GLN A 230 5.63 -2.22 21.50
C GLN A 230 5.47 -3.46 20.63
N ALA A 231 4.46 -3.49 19.74
CA ALA A 231 4.23 -4.62 18.86
C ALA A 231 5.41 -4.88 17.92
N LEU A 232 6.05 -3.82 17.42
CA LEU A 232 7.24 -3.94 16.58
C LEU A 232 8.44 -4.50 17.34
N CYS A 233 8.66 -4.06 18.58
CA CYS A 233 9.72 -4.59 19.44
C CYS A 233 9.50 -6.06 19.79
N GLU A 234 8.25 -6.47 20.04
CA GLU A 234 7.87 -7.85 20.38
C GLU A 234 8.16 -8.81 19.21
N ILE A 235 7.95 -8.39 17.97
CA ILE A 235 8.26 -9.21 16.78
C ILE A 235 9.71 -9.10 16.30
N GLY A 236 10.56 -8.33 16.99
CA GLY A 236 11.97 -8.19 16.67
C GLY A 236 12.30 -7.17 15.58
N LEU A 237 11.38 -6.28 15.22
CA LEU A 237 11.52 -5.24 14.20
C LEU A 237 11.36 -3.82 14.79
N PRO A 238 12.26 -3.37 15.68
CA PRO A 238 12.16 -2.04 16.26
C PRO A 238 12.28 -0.96 15.19
N LEU A 239 11.59 0.16 15.43
CA LEU A 239 11.58 1.32 14.56
C LEU A 239 12.61 2.35 15.00
N GLU A 240 13.48 2.77 14.07
CA GLU A 240 14.30 3.98 14.17
C GLU A 240 13.58 5.13 13.48
N SER A 241 13.15 6.12 14.26
CA SER A 241 12.43 7.29 13.76
C SER A 241 13.42 8.36 13.31
N LEU A 242 13.44 8.63 12.02
CA LEU A 242 14.30 9.62 11.37
C LEU A 242 13.43 10.76 10.81
N SER A 243 14.00 11.95 10.63
CA SER A 243 13.25 13.08 10.06
C SER A 243 13.60 13.32 8.60
N GLN A 244 12.61 13.79 7.81
CA GLN A 244 12.84 14.26 6.44
C GLN A 244 13.88 15.38 6.38
N SER A 245 13.94 16.26 7.39
CA SER A 245 14.95 17.32 7.46
C SER A 245 16.38 16.76 7.59
N ALA A 246 16.59 15.67 8.32
CA ALA A 246 17.88 15.00 8.39
C ALA A 246 18.27 14.37 7.05
N LEU A 247 17.30 13.78 6.32
CA LEU A 247 17.53 13.28 4.96
C LEU A 247 17.95 14.40 4.01
N LEU A 248 17.24 15.53 4.02
CA LEU A 248 17.56 16.68 3.17
C LEU A 248 18.96 17.24 3.47
N ALA A 249 19.35 17.32 4.75
CA ALA A 249 20.69 17.79 5.14
C ALA A 249 21.76 16.82 4.61
N GLU A 250 21.60 15.52 4.79
CA GLU A 250 22.55 14.51 4.28
C GLU A 250 22.63 14.54 2.73
N MET A 251 21.49 14.76 2.05
CA MET A 251 21.46 14.92 0.59
C MET A 251 22.25 16.16 0.14
N ALA A 252 22.16 17.26 0.88
CA ALA A 252 22.91 18.49 0.57
C ALA A 252 24.42 18.26 0.64
N ASP A 253 24.88 17.44 1.56
CA ASP A 253 26.30 17.09 1.77
C ASP A 253 26.86 16.07 0.75
N VAL A 254 26.02 15.54 -0.16
CA VAL A 254 26.50 14.65 -1.23
C VAL A 254 27.15 15.49 -2.33
N PRO A 255 28.46 15.31 -2.64
CA PRO A 255 29.15 16.09 -3.69
C PRO A 255 28.52 15.88 -5.08
N ARG A 256 28.54 16.92 -5.90
CA ARG A 256 27.91 16.89 -7.24
C ARG A 256 28.53 15.83 -8.15
N ASP A 257 29.85 15.68 -8.12
CA ASP A 257 30.57 14.66 -8.89
C ASP A 257 30.13 13.23 -8.54
N LEU A 258 29.82 12.98 -7.27
CA LEU A 258 29.31 11.67 -6.83
C LEU A 258 27.87 11.44 -7.31
N ARG A 259 27.04 12.47 -7.35
CA ARG A 259 25.68 12.39 -7.94
C ARG A 259 25.75 12.10 -9.44
N GLU A 260 26.62 12.81 -10.17
CA GLU A 260 26.86 12.60 -11.60
C GLU A 260 27.41 11.19 -11.87
N ALA A 261 28.36 10.73 -11.07
CA ALA A 261 28.87 9.36 -11.17
C ALA A 261 27.77 8.32 -10.97
N CYS A 262 26.85 8.56 -10.01
CA CYS A 262 25.70 7.70 -9.76
C CYS A 262 24.78 7.62 -10.99
N LEU A 263 24.37 8.74 -11.55
CA LEU A 263 23.51 8.77 -12.73
C LEU A 263 24.19 8.10 -13.94
N THR A 264 25.46 8.44 -14.21
CA THR A 264 26.25 7.83 -15.29
C THR A 264 26.38 6.32 -15.14
N TRP A 265 26.44 5.81 -13.91
CA TRP A 265 26.51 4.38 -13.64
C TRP A 265 25.25 3.63 -14.10
N TYR A 266 24.06 4.22 -13.90
CA TYR A 266 22.78 3.65 -14.37
C TYR A 266 22.64 3.79 -15.88
N GLU A 267 22.98 4.95 -16.46
CA GLU A 267 22.97 5.19 -17.91
C GLU A 267 23.89 4.18 -18.63
N ALA A 268 25.09 3.93 -18.11
CA ALA A 268 26.05 2.97 -18.65
C ALA A 268 25.55 1.51 -18.58
N ARG A 269 24.55 1.20 -17.75
CA ARG A 269 23.89 -0.11 -17.66
C ARG A 269 22.61 -0.22 -18.47
N GLY A 270 22.34 0.77 -19.31
CA GLY A 270 21.23 0.77 -20.25
C GLY A 270 19.94 1.37 -19.71
N MET A 271 19.92 1.88 -18.46
CA MET A 271 18.77 2.65 -18.00
C MET A 271 18.62 3.92 -18.82
N THR A 272 17.41 4.22 -19.22
CA THR A 272 17.12 5.42 -19.98
C THR A 272 16.24 6.38 -19.18
N PHE A 273 16.37 7.68 -19.46
CA PHE A 273 15.55 8.72 -18.84
C PHE A 273 14.94 9.59 -19.94
N ARG A 274 13.65 9.84 -19.87
CA ARG A 274 12.97 10.75 -20.81
C ARG A 274 13.09 12.17 -20.31
N PHE A 275 14.28 12.75 -20.51
CA PHE A 275 14.56 14.12 -20.11
C PHE A 275 13.87 15.15 -21.00
N GLY A 276 13.46 16.25 -20.38
CA GLY A 276 12.98 17.46 -21.02
C GLY A 276 13.57 18.70 -20.34
N ALA A 277 13.07 19.88 -20.72
CA ALA A 277 13.59 21.17 -20.29
C ALA A 277 12.75 21.85 -19.19
N ASP A 278 11.44 21.57 -19.15
CA ASP A 278 10.52 22.18 -18.18
C ASP A 278 10.36 21.33 -16.92
N PRO A 279 10.94 21.72 -15.77
CA PRO A 279 10.84 20.94 -14.54
C PRO A 279 9.41 20.82 -13.99
N ALA A 280 8.47 21.67 -14.42
CA ALA A 280 7.08 21.61 -13.97
C ALA A 280 6.31 20.45 -14.61
N THR A 281 6.66 20.06 -15.84
CA THR A 281 5.92 19.08 -16.65
C THR A 281 6.79 17.93 -17.16
N GLU A 282 8.11 18.09 -17.17
CA GLU A 282 9.07 17.15 -17.72
C GLU A 282 10.09 16.71 -16.67
N LEU A 283 10.69 15.52 -16.88
CA LEU A 283 11.80 15.05 -16.05
C LEU A 283 13.08 15.81 -16.43
N THR A 284 13.74 16.42 -15.47
CA THR A 284 15.03 17.06 -15.71
C THR A 284 16.19 16.26 -15.11
N ARG A 285 17.40 16.47 -15.66
CA ARG A 285 18.62 15.84 -15.16
C ARG A 285 18.88 16.20 -13.69
N ASP A 286 18.65 17.47 -13.31
CA ASP A 286 18.86 17.93 -11.93
C ASP A 286 17.91 17.25 -10.94
N GLN A 287 16.67 16.94 -11.31
CA GLN A 287 15.75 16.15 -10.48
C GLN A 287 16.29 14.72 -10.23
N VAL A 288 16.86 14.09 -11.25
CA VAL A 288 17.46 12.75 -11.08
C VAL A 288 18.75 12.80 -10.27
N LEU A 289 19.54 13.87 -10.39
CA LEU A 289 20.72 14.10 -9.53
C LEU A 289 20.34 14.31 -8.06
N GLU A 290 19.21 14.94 -7.76
CA GLU A 290 18.66 14.99 -6.39
C GLU A 290 18.32 13.59 -5.88
N GLN A 291 17.71 12.74 -6.72
CA GLN A 291 17.40 11.36 -6.36
C GLN A 291 18.66 10.49 -6.19
N CYS A 292 19.73 10.74 -6.98
CA CYS A 292 21.04 10.11 -6.74
C CYS A 292 21.61 10.52 -5.38
N ALA A 293 21.47 11.78 -4.99
CA ALA A 293 21.87 12.24 -3.66
C ALA A 293 21.04 11.54 -2.56
N MET A 294 19.74 11.36 -2.77
CA MET A 294 18.88 10.65 -1.84
C MET A 294 19.29 9.18 -1.68
N LEU A 295 19.56 8.45 -2.77
CA LEU A 295 20.09 7.08 -2.72
C LEU A 295 21.35 6.98 -1.84
N ILE A 296 22.30 7.90 -2.05
CA ILE A 296 23.55 7.93 -1.30
C ILE A 296 23.29 8.25 0.17
N ALA A 297 22.41 9.22 0.45
CA ALA A 297 22.01 9.57 1.81
C ALA A 297 21.34 8.38 2.54
N LEU A 298 20.40 7.69 1.88
CA LEU A 298 19.73 6.50 2.43
C LEU A 298 20.74 5.39 2.80
N ALA A 299 21.72 5.14 1.92
CA ALA A 299 22.78 4.16 2.19
C ALA A 299 23.65 4.56 3.40
N ARG A 300 24.02 5.85 3.51
CA ARG A 300 24.77 6.38 4.66
C ARG A 300 23.98 6.27 5.97
N PHE A 301 22.68 6.56 5.95
CA PHE A 301 21.81 6.35 7.13
C PHE A 301 21.72 4.88 7.49
N ALA A 302 21.52 4.00 6.51
CA ALA A 302 21.45 2.56 6.75
C ALA A 302 22.74 2.01 7.36
N GLU A 303 23.91 2.52 6.95
CA GLU A 303 25.21 2.18 7.54
C GLU A 303 25.33 2.74 8.97
N ARG A 304 25.09 4.04 9.15
CA ARG A 304 25.28 4.76 10.42
C ARG A 304 24.43 4.20 11.56
N PHE A 305 23.19 3.85 11.27
CA PHE A 305 22.22 3.34 12.25
C PHE A 305 22.07 1.81 12.24
N GLY A 306 22.83 1.09 11.38
CA GLY A 306 22.73 -0.37 11.26
C GLY A 306 21.35 -0.84 10.79
N LEU A 307 20.67 -0.08 9.93
CA LEU A 307 19.30 -0.36 9.53
C LEU A 307 19.22 -1.60 8.63
N SER A 308 18.24 -2.45 8.89
CA SER A 308 17.92 -3.60 8.02
C SER A 308 17.01 -3.21 6.85
N ALA A 309 16.18 -2.21 7.05
CA ALA A 309 15.31 -1.62 6.03
C ALA A 309 15.22 -0.11 6.22
N VAL A 310 14.88 0.62 5.14
CA VAL A 310 14.65 2.07 5.16
C VAL A 310 13.32 2.40 4.51
N GLY A 311 12.74 3.54 4.84
CA GLY A 311 11.53 4.04 4.15
C GLY A 311 11.43 5.55 4.21
N VAL A 312 10.89 6.15 3.16
CA VAL A 312 10.74 7.60 3.02
C VAL A 312 9.27 7.98 2.92
N GLN A 313 8.80 8.80 3.85
CA GLN A 313 7.52 9.49 3.68
C GLN A 313 7.77 10.71 2.81
N TYR A 314 7.50 10.60 1.53
CA TYR A 314 7.83 11.62 0.53
C TYR A 314 6.79 12.72 0.37
N GLN A 315 5.69 12.64 1.10
CA GLN A 315 4.62 13.65 1.03
C GLN A 315 4.89 14.86 1.92
N GLN A 316 3.95 15.80 1.89
CA GLN A 316 3.98 17.01 2.70
C GLN A 316 5.25 17.85 2.47
N GLY A 317 6.15 17.92 3.44
CA GLY A 317 7.34 18.76 3.38
C GLY A 317 8.34 18.32 2.32
N LEU A 318 8.64 17.03 2.26
CA LEU A 318 9.63 16.49 1.31
C LEU A 318 9.23 16.71 -0.15
N ALA A 319 7.97 16.45 -0.51
CA ALA A 319 7.45 16.64 -1.86
C ALA A 319 7.54 18.11 -2.37
N ARG A 320 7.67 19.08 -1.45
CA ARG A 320 7.85 20.50 -1.77
C ARG A 320 9.32 20.94 -1.77
N SER A 321 10.18 20.13 -1.19
CA SER A 321 11.59 20.48 -0.94
C SER A 321 12.54 19.88 -1.96
N CYS A 322 12.27 18.68 -2.45
CA CYS A 322 13.10 17.97 -3.42
C CYS A 322 12.28 17.13 -4.42
N ALA A 323 12.95 16.47 -5.35
CA ALA A 323 12.36 15.49 -6.24
C ALA A 323 11.81 14.29 -5.48
N ALA A 324 10.86 13.55 -6.09
CA ALA A 324 10.27 12.32 -5.55
C ALA A 324 11.33 11.28 -5.19
N SER A 325 11.02 10.39 -4.25
CA SER A 325 11.96 9.38 -3.74
C SER A 325 12.06 8.12 -4.60
N ASP A 326 11.13 7.88 -5.50
CA ASP A 326 10.89 6.57 -6.15
C ASP A 326 12.14 5.93 -6.78
N PHE A 327 12.90 6.66 -7.59
CA PHE A 327 14.15 6.13 -8.15
C PHE A 327 15.15 5.73 -7.05
N ALA A 328 15.31 6.56 -6.04
CA ALA A 328 16.22 6.28 -4.93
C ALA A 328 15.77 5.06 -4.11
N GLU A 329 14.46 4.91 -3.90
CA GLU A 329 13.86 3.78 -3.18
C GLU A 329 14.03 2.47 -3.96
N GLY A 330 13.73 2.47 -5.26
CA GLY A 330 13.96 1.30 -6.12
C GLY A 330 15.43 0.92 -6.19
N ALA A 331 16.30 1.91 -6.27
CA ALA A 331 17.74 1.71 -6.32
C ALA A 331 18.30 1.13 -5.01
N ILE A 332 17.93 1.65 -3.84
CA ILE A 332 18.41 1.12 -2.55
C ILE A 332 17.86 -0.29 -2.29
N GLY A 333 16.63 -0.57 -2.76
CA GLY A 333 15.98 -1.88 -2.70
C GLY A 333 16.56 -2.93 -3.65
N SER A 334 17.47 -2.54 -4.56
CA SER A 334 18.09 -3.42 -5.53
C SER A 334 19.44 -3.96 -5.04
N ALA A 335 19.70 -5.24 -5.31
CA ALA A 335 21.01 -5.86 -5.08
C ALA A 335 22.08 -5.27 -6.04
N GLU A 336 21.70 -5.08 -7.31
CA GLU A 336 22.50 -4.36 -8.29
C GLU A 336 22.16 -2.87 -8.25
N ARG A 337 23.04 -2.06 -7.65
CA ARG A 337 22.92 -0.61 -7.55
C ARG A 337 24.26 0.08 -7.62
N PHE A 338 24.23 1.41 -7.79
CA PHE A 338 25.44 2.22 -7.70
C PHE A 338 26.23 1.89 -6.42
N PRO A 339 27.56 1.64 -6.54
CA PRO A 339 28.43 1.28 -5.41
C PRO A 339 28.68 2.49 -4.50
N VAL A 340 27.77 2.73 -3.56
CA VAL A 340 27.89 3.85 -2.60
C VAL A 340 29.12 3.62 -1.71
N PRO A 341 30.04 4.61 -1.60
CA PRO A 341 31.19 4.52 -0.71
C PRO A 341 30.75 4.35 0.76
N ALA A 342 31.33 3.37 1.45
CA ALA A 342 31.11 3.13 2.87
C ALA A 342 32.02 4.01 3.74
N ALA A 343 31.57 4.39 4.95
CA ALA A 343 32.33 5.22 5.89
C ALA A 343 33.66 4.57 6.34
N ALA A 344 33.66 3.25 6.49
CA ALA A 344 34.85 2.48 6.84
C ALA A 344 35.78 2.15 5.64
N GLY A 345 35.46 2.67 4.44
CA GLY A 345 36.11 2.35 3.18
C GLY A 345 35.46 1.17 2.45
N GLY A 346 35.66 1.10 1.14
CA GLY A 346 35.03 0.13 0.27
C GLY A 346 33.61 0.55 -0.14
N VAL A 347 32.74 -0.43 -0.37
CA VAL A 347 31.36 -0.25 -0.87
C VAL A 347 30.35 -0.71 0.18
N PHE A 348 29.32 0.09 0.40
CA PHE A 348 28.21 -0.24 1.29
C PHE A 348 27.40 -1.46 0.76
N ARG A 349 27.38 -2.55 1.52
CA ARG A 349 26.61 -3.80 1.25
C ARG A 349 26.61 -4.20 -0.23
N PRO A 350 27.77 -4.54 -0.83
CA PRO A 350 27.84 -4.88 -2.25
C PRO A 350 27.01 -6.13 -2.55
N GLY A 351 26.18 -6.06 -3.60
CA GLY A 351 25.33 -7.18 -4.03
C GLY A 351 24.18 -7.55 -3.08
N LYS A 352 23.89 -6.72 -2.05
CA LYS A 352 22.81 -6.97 -1.10
C LYS A 352 21.83 -5.82 -1.07
N PRO A 353 20.51 -6.07 -1.29
CA PRO A 353 19.50 -5.02 -1.21
C PRO A 353 19.31 -4.53 0.23
N VAL A 354 18.83 -3.32 0.38
CA VAL A 354 18.22 -2.82 1.62
C VAL A 354 16.75 -2.66 1.32
N PRO A 355 15.84 -3.48 1.90
CA PRO A 355 14.41 -3.31 1.68
C PRO A 355 14.00 -1.86 1.83
N CYS A 356 13.33 -1.32 0.83
CA CYS A 356 12.81 0.04 0.90
C CYS A 356 11.30 0.01 1.10
N ILE A 357 10.87 0.65 2.17
CA ILE A 357 9.48 0.68 2.61
C ILE A 357 8.81 1.88 1.97
N ASN A 358 8.30 1.68 0.77
CA ASN A 358 7.56 2.71 0.07
C ASN A 358 6.38 3.18 0.93
N GLU A 359 6.12 4.50 0.92
CA GLU A 359 5.04 5.11 1.69
C GLU A 359 5.13 4.94 3.22
N VAL A 360 6.28 4.49 3.73
CA VAL A 360 6.52 4.16 5.15
C VAL A 360 5.45 3.25 5.77
N ASP A 361 4.89 2.36 4.96
CA ASP A 361 3.83 1.43 5.37
C ASP A 361 4.39 0.26 6.19
N MET A 362 4.26 0.31 7.52
CA MET A 362 4.74 -0.76 8.41
C MET A 362 4.05 -2.10 8.18
N GLY A 363 2.82 -2.12 7.66
CA GLY A 363 2.15 -3.37 7.31
C GLY A 363 2.82 -4.11 6.14
N SER A 364 3.54 -3.40 5.29
CA SER A 364 4.41 -3.96 4.25
C SER A 364 5.87 -4.07 4.71
N ALA A 365 6.33 -3.17 5.59
CA ALA A 365 7.69 -3.21 6.14
C ALA A 365 8.00 -4.52 6.86
N ILE A 366 7.05 -5.00 7.67
CA ILE A 366 7.19 -6.25 8.43
C ILE A 366 7.46 -7.42 7.47
N PRO A 367 6.57 -7.79 6.53
CA PRO A 367 6.84 -8.91 5.63
C PRO A 367 8.01 -8.66 4.67
N GLN A 368 8.28 -7.42 4.21
CA GLN A 368 9.44 -7.12 3.37
C GLN A 368 10.76 -7.43 4.11
N THR A 369 10.91 -6.93 5.33
CA THR A 369 12.12 -7.15 6.13
C THR A 369 12.29 -8.62 6.52
N MET A 370 11.19 -9.30 6.86
CA MET A 370 11.21 -10.72 7.22
C MET A 370 11.56 -11.61 6.02
N LEU A 371 10.94 -11.39 4.85
CA LEU A 371 11.25 -12.14 3.62
C LEU A 371 12.68 -11.86 3.17
N TRP A 372 13.12 -10.59 3.18
CA TRP A 372 14.50 -10.26 2.89
C TRP A 372 15.45 -11.03 3.79
N ARG A 373 15.25 -11.03 5.11
CA ARG A 373 16.11 -11.74 6.07
C ARG A 373 16.12 -13.25 5.80
N LEU A 374 14.95 -13.83 5.54
CA LEU A 374 14.84 -15.26 5.23
C LEU A 374 15.59 -15.61 3.95
N LEU A 375 15.30 -14.91 2.85
CA LEU A 375 15.90 -15.19 1.54
C LEU A 375 17.41 -14.96 1.54
N ASP A 376 17.91 -13.85 2.15
CA ASP A 376 19.34 -13.60 2.29
C ASP A 376 20.03 -14.68 3.13
N SER A 377 19.40 -15.16 4.20
CA SER A 377 19.91 -16.25 5.04
C SER A 377 19.96 -17.59 4.31
N LEU A 378 19.12 -17.78 3.31
CA LEU A 378 19.09 -18.96 2.44
C LEU A 378 20.01 -18.83 1.21
N GLY A 379 20.66 -17.68 1.02
CA GLY A 379 21.48 -17.39 -0.17
C GLY A 379 20.67 -17.21 -1.44
N LEU A 380 19.40 -16.82 -1.34
CA LEU A 380 18.48 -16.61 -2.46
C LEU A 380 18.41 -15.11 -2.81
N PRO A 381 17.95 -14.75 -4.04
CA PRO A 381 17.60 -13.38 -4.37
C PRO A 381 16.61 -12.82 -3.33
N SER A 382 16.95 -11.69 -2.71
CA SER A 382 16.28 -11.22 -1.50
C SER A 382 15.63 -9.84 -1.67
N GLU A 383 15.48 -9.36 -2.90
CA GLU A 383 14.73 -8.14 -3.19
C GLU A 383 13.25 -8.32 -2.86
N THR A 384 12.71 -7.35 -2.17
CA THR A 384 11.30 -7.27 -1.79
C THR A 384 10.75 -5.89 -2.13
N THR A 385 9.47 -5.80 -2.42
CA THR A 385 8.80 -4.53 -2.67
C THR A 385 7.34 -4.56 -2.24
N LEU A 386 6.76 -3.39 -2.07
CA LEU A 386 5.33 -3.18 -1.89
C LEU A 386 4.68 -2.99 -3.26
N HIS A 387 3.47 -3.48 -3.44
CA HIS A 387 2.59 -3.15 -4.55
C HIS A 387 1.21 -2.74 -4.05
N ASP A 388 0.60 -1.75 -4.70
CA ASP A 388 -0.84 -1.51 -4.64
C ASP A 388 -1.60 -2.62 -5.34
N ILE A 389 -2.68 -3.07 -4.73
CA ILE A 389 -3.75 -3.82 -5.41
C ILE A 389 -4.53 -2.79 -6.22
N ARG A 390 -4.10 -2.56 -7.44
CA ARG A 390 -4.55 -1.42 -8.22
C ARG A 390 -5.88 -1.65 -8.91
N TRP A 391 -5.99 -2.77 -9.58
CA TRP A 391 -7.16 -3.17 -10.35
C TRP A 391 -7.05 -4.64 -10.77
N GLY A 392 -8.02 -5.12 -11.52
CA GLY A 392 -8.01 -6.43 -12.16
C GLY A 392 -9.19 -6.61 -13.07
N SER A 393 -9.03 -7.44 -14.08
CA SER A 393 -10.13 -7.81 -14.98
C SER A 393 -9.88 -9.16 -15.62
N GLU A 394 -10.94 -9.76 -16.15
CA GLU A 394 -10.83 -10.99 -16.92
C GLU A 394 -10.20 -10.72 -18.31
N TYR A 395 -9.37 -11.67 -18.71
CA TYR A 395 -8.85 -11.77 -20.06
C TYR A 395 -8.78 -13.25 -20.44
N GLU A 396 -9.41 -13.65 -21.56
CA GLU A 396 -9.49 -15.03 -22.04
C GLU A 396 -9.93 -16.05 -20.93
N GLY A 397 -10.91 -15.65 -20.11
CA GLY A 397 -11.49 -16.51 -19.08
C GLY A 397 -10.66 -16.65 -17.79
N THR A 398 -9.58 -15.88 -17.65
CA THR A 398 -8.77 -15.80 -16.43
C THR A 398 -8.80 -14.40 -15.86
N PHE A 399 -9.02 -14.30 -14.55
CA PHE A 399 -8.94 -13.01 -13.86
C PHE A 399 -7.48 -12.69 -13.53
N TYR A 400 -6.99 -11.56 -14.02
CA TYR A 400 -5.66 -11.04 -13.73
C TYR A 400 -5.76 -9.79 -12.86
N TRP A 401 -5.02 -9.77 -11.78
CA TRP A 401 -4.80 -8.58 -10.99
C TRP A 401 -3.72 -7.72 -11.63
N ASP A 402 -3.90 -6.42 -11.54
CA ASP A 402 -2.92 -5.40 -11.88
C ASP A 402 -2.37 -4.83 -10.56
N LEU A 403 -1.13 -5.19 -10.27
CA LEU A 403 -0.40 -4.68 -9.12
C LEU A 403 0.53 -3.58 -9.59
N GLU A 404 0.50 -2.44 -8.92
CA GLU A 404 1.36 -1.30 -9.22
C GLU A 404 2.14 -0.84 -8.01
N ILE A 405 3.23 -0.14 -8.26
CA ILE A 405 3.97 0.62 -7.26
C ILE A 405 4.37 1.95 -7.87
N SER A 406 4.46 3.01 -7.07
CA SER A 406 4.76 4.38 -7.53
C SER A 406 6.20 4.59 -8.02
N GLY A 407 6.78 3.58 -8.70
CA GLY A 407 8.09 3.64 -9.34
C GLY A 407 9.28 3.27 -8.45
N ALA A 408 9.01 2.76 -7.25
CA ALA A 408 10.02 2.35 -6.28
C ALA A 408 10.39 0.85 -6.34
N VAL A 409 10.19 0.21 -7.49
CA VAL A 409 10.45 -1.23 -7.69
C VAL A 409 11.95 -1.54 -7.76
N PRO A 410 12.44 -2.62 -7.13
CA PRO A 410 13.79 -3.11 -7.38
C PRO A 410 13.99 -3.48 -8.85
N PHE A 411 15.13 -3.11 -9.44
CA PHE A 411 15.36 -3.32 -10.88
C PHE A 411 15.29 -4.78 -11.30
N SER A 412 15.70 -5.72 -10.43
CA SER A 412 15.60 -7.16 -10.71
C SER A 412 14.15 -7.66 -10.84
N HIS A 413 13.16 -6.88 -10.42
CA HIS A 413 11.74 -7.18 -10.58
C HIS A 413 11.20 -6.75 -11.95
N LEU A 414 11.94 -5.92 -12.70
CA LEU A 414 11.59 -5.51 -14.06
C LEU A 414 12.09 -6.50 -15.10
N LYS A 415 11.35 -6.64 -16.18
CA LYS A 415 11.79 -7.35 -17.39
C LYS A 415 12.99 -6.61 -17.99
N GLY A 416 14.14 -7.29 -18.04
CA GLY A 416 15.40 -6.70 -18.49
C GLY A 416 16.21 -5.99 -17.40
N GLY A 417 15.78 -6.02 -16.15
CA GLY A 417 16.53 -5.43 -15.03
C GLY A 417 16.76 -3.92 -15.20
N ILE A 418 17.96 -3.43 -14.88
CA ILE A 418 18.33 -2.02 -15.04
C ILE A 418 18.15 -1.54 -16.49
N ALA A 419 18.52 -2.35 -17.48
CA ALA A 419 18.38 -1.98 -18.90
C ALA A 419 16.92 -1.92 -19.37
N GLY A 420 16.00 -2.57 -18.66
CA GLY A 420 14.56 -2.48 -18.92
C GLY A 420 13.88 -1.32 -18.21
N ALA A 421 14.58 -0.61 -17.35
CA ALA A 421 14.05 0.50 -16.58
C ALA A 421 14.09 1.82 -17.37
N VAL A 422 12.99 2.56 -17.33
CA VAL A 422 12.89 3.87 -17.98
C VAL A 422 12.41 4.89 -16.95
N GLY A 423 13.17 5.97 -16.76
CA GLY A 423 12.79 7.06 -15.89
C GLY A 423 11.84 8.05 -16.59
N PHE A 424 10.68 8.27 -15.99
CA PHE A 424 9.71 9.30 -16.37
C PHE A 424 9.54 10.30 -15.25
N ARG A 425 8.93 11.44 -15.53
CA ARG A 425 8.52 12.37 -14.49
C ARG A 425 7.31 11.82 -13.72
N GLN A 426 7.37 11.87 -12.41
CA GLN A 426 6.20 11.64 -11.55
C GLN A 426 5.07 12.63 -11.83
N PRO A 427 3.80 12.23 -11.75
CA PRO A 427 2.65 13.09 -12.02
C PRO A 427 2.69 14.37 -11.17
N PRO A 428 2.57 15.57 -11.78
CA PRO A 428 2.68 16.86 -11.06
C PRO A 428 1.66 17.03 -9.93
N MET A 429 0.48 16.40 -10.05
CA MET A 429 -0.56 16.48 -9.02
C MET A 429 -0.14 15.84 -7.70
N TYR A 430 0.78 14.88 -7.73
CA TYR A 430 1.34 14.22 -6.55
C TYR A 430 2.70 14.78 -6.16
N PHE A 431 3.53 15.07 -7.15
CA PHE A 431 4.94 15.44 -6.99
C PHE A 431 5.25 16.76 -7.73
N PRO A 432 4.97 17.91 -7.09
CA PRO A 432 5.16 19.20 -7.74
C PRO A 432 6.62 19.49 -8.12
N ARG A 433 7.58 18.90 -7.40
CA ARG A 433 9.01 19.02 -7.67
C ARG A 433 9.53 18.01 -8.71
N GLY A 434 8.68 17.14 -9.23
CA GLY A 434 9.04 16.11 -10.21
C GLY A 434 9.90 14.99 -9.61
N GLY A 435 10.84 14.52 -10.39
CA GLY A 435 11.66 13.34 -10.12
C GLY A 435 11.25 12.14 -10.99
N ALA A 436 12.17 11.21 -11.19
CA ALA A 436 11.91 10.01 -11.94
C ALA A 436 11.06 9.02 -11.13
N THR A 437 9.97 8.55 -11.73
CA THR A 437 9.39 7.25 -11.45
C THR A 437 10.02 6.23 -12.40
N ILE A 438 10.22 5.00 -11.96
CA ILE A 438 10.72 3.93 -12.80
C ILE A 438 9.53 3.24 -13.42
N THR A 439 9.38 3.35 -14.74
CA THR A 439 8.34 2.62 -15.48
C THR A 439 8.89 1.35 -16.10
N GLY A 440 8.00 0.40 -16.35
CA GLY A 440 8.32 -0.84 -17.03
C GLY A 440 7.30 -1.94 -16.73
N GLN A 441 7.44 -3.03 -17.44
CA GLN A 441 6.74 -4.27 -17.17
C GLN A 441 7.52 -5.07 -16.13
N CYS A 442 6.84 -5.55 -15.10
CA CYS A 442 7.45 -6.49 -14.17
C CYS A 442 7.76 -7.83 -14.86
N LYS A 443 8.80 -8.52 -14.40
CA LYS A 443 9.17 -9.83 -14.92
C LYS A 443 8.12 -10.87 -14.58
N THR A 444 8.08 -11.95 -15.35
CA THR A 444 7.28 -13.15 -15.05
C THR A 444 7.96 -14.00 -13.97
N GLY A 445 7.19 -14.83 -13.28
CA GLY A 445 7.71 -15.79 -12.30
C GLY A 445 6.82 -15.97 -11.10
N ARG A 446 7.17 -16.94 -10.28
CA ARG A 446 6.49 -17.21 -9.00
C ARG A 446 6.91 -16.18 -7.96
N PHE A 447 5.99 -15.89 -7.04
CA PHE A 447 6.28 -15.01 -5.91
C PHE A 447 5.51 -15.42 -4.67
N VAL A 448 6.06 -15.04 -3.53
CA VAL A 448 5.35 -15.00 -2.25
C VAL A 448 4.83 -13.59 -2.05
N TRP A 449 3.57 -13.46 -1.63
CA TRP A 449 3.05 -12.19 -1.17
C TRP A 449 2.63 -12.26 0.30
N ALA A 450 2.70 -11.13 0.97
CA ALA A 450 2.28 -11.02 2.35
C ALA A 450 1.85 -9.61 2.73
N ARG A 451 1.00 -9.53 3.75
CA ARG A 451 0.60 -8.27 4.39
C ARG A 451 0.46 -8.47 5.89
N ALA A 452 1.13 -7.64 6.68
CA ALA A 452 0.92 -7.59 8.11
C ALA A 452 -0.15 -6.56 8.48
N ASN A 453 -0.91 -6.85 9.53
CA ASN A 453 -1.93 -5.98 10.09
C ASN A 453 -1.87 -6.03 11.61
N TYR A 454 -2.38 -4.99 12.27
CA TYR A 454 -2.45 -4.93 13.72
C TYR A 454 -3.91 -4.85 14.16
N VAL A 455 -4.35 -5.79 15.00
CA VAL A 455 -5.73 -5.82 15.52
C VAL A 455 -5.71 -6.15 17.00
N GLY A 456 -6.41 -5.35 17.79
CA GLY A 456 -6.43 -5.49 19.24
C GLY A 456 -5.05 -5.26 19.83
N THR A 457 -4.34 -6.33 20.18
CA THR A 457 -3.00 -6.27 20.79
C THR A 457 -1.96 -7.10 20.04
N ARG A 458 -2.26 -7.57 18.84
CA ARG A 458 -1.41 -8.51 18.12
C ARG A 458 -1.23 -8.15 16.64
N VAL A 459 -0.04 -8.51 16.15
CA VAL A 459 0.24 -8.54 14.72
C VAL A 459 -0.29 -9.85 14.15
N PHE A 460 -0.99 -9.77 13.04
CA PHE A 460 -1.32 -10.92 12.20
C PHE A 460 -0.85 -10.68 10.77
N MET A 461 -0.67 -11.74 10.01
CA MET A 461 -0.13 -11.68 8.66
C MET A 461 -0.92 -12.59 7.72
N HIS A 462 -1.36 -12.03 6.60
CA HIS A 462 -1.81 -12.80 5.45
C HIS A 462 -0.59 -13.17 4.61
N ILE A 463 -0.48 -14.43 4.22
CA ILE A 463 0.58 -14.96 3.37
C ILE A 463 -0.07 -15.75 2.24
N GLY A 464 0.35 -15.51 1.02
CA GLY A 464 -0.10 -16.27 -0.14
C GLY A 464 0.98 -16.37 -1.20
N THR A 465 0.65 -17.03 -2.29
CA THR A 465 1.52 -17.16 -3.47
C THR A 465 0.78 -16.68 -4.71
N GLY A 466 1.52 -16.49 -5.76
CA GLY A 466 0.99 -16.11 -7.06
C GLY A 466 2.05 -16.26 -8.14
N HIS A 467 1.66 -15.96 -9.35
CA HIS A 467 2.60 -15.89 -10.46
C HIS A 467 2.34 -14.65 -11.31
N ALA A 468 3.41 -13.96 -11.63
CA ALA A 468 3.41 -12.86 -12.58
C ALA A 468 3.47 -13.42 -14.00
N VAL A 469 2.64 -12.88 -14.88
CA VAL A 469 2.49 -13.32 -16.25
C VAL A 469 2.84 -12.22 -17.24
N GLU A 470 3.19 -12.61 -18.44
CA GLU A 470 3.29 -11.70 -19.59
C GLU A 470 2.00 -11.79 -20.40
N LEU A 471 1.22 -10.72 -20.42
CA LEU A 471 0.05 -10.60 -21.28
C LEU A 471 0.46 -10.15 -22.68
N PRO A 472 -0.35 -10.44 -23.72
CA PRO A 472 -0.13 -9.88 -25.04
C PRO A 472 0.02 -8.36 -24.99
N ARG A 473 0.91 -7.80 -25.82
CA ARG A 473 1.27 -6.38 -25.75
C ARG A 473 0.07 -5.44 -25.80
N ALA A 474 -0.93 -5.74 -26.62
CA ALA A 474 -2.13 -4.90 -26.70
C ALA A 474 -2.92 -4.89 -25.40
N GLU A 475 -3.04 -6.04 -24.73
CA GLU A 475 -3.73 -6.14 -23.44
C GLU A 475 -2.93 -5.49 -22.31
N PHE A 476 -1.60 -5.68 -22.28
CA PHE A 476 -0.73 -5.00 -21.33
C PHE A 476 -0.86 -3.48 -21.44
N GLU A 477 -0.79 -2.93 -22.66
CA GLU A 477 -0.93 -1.47 -22.87
C GLU A 477 -2.34 -0.98 -22.51
N ARG A 478 -3.39 -1.74 -22.80
CA ARG A 478 -4.75 -1.41 -22.36
C ARG A 478 -4.84 -1.26 -20.84
N ARG A 479 -4.28 -2.23 -20.10
CA ARG A 479 -4.26 -2.21 -18.64
C ARG A 479 -3.42 -1.06 -18.10
N ARG A 480 -2.26 -0.82 -18.69
CA ARG A 480 -1.39 0.29 -18.32
C ARG A 480 -2.06 1.66 -18.52
N HIS A 481 -2.83 1.83 -19.60
CA HIS A 481 -3.62 3.05 -19.82
C HIS A 481 -4.85 3.17 -18.92
N ALA A 482 -5.36 2.06 -18.41
CA ALA A 482 -6.47 2.03 -17.47
C ALA A 482 -6.04 2.22 -16.00
N THR A 483 -4.74 2.36 -15.73
CA THR A 483 -4.16 2.56 -14.40
C THR A 483 -3.28 3.82 -14.39
N THR A 484 -2.25 3.89 -13.55
CA THR A 484 -1.29 4.99 -13.58
C THR A 484 -0.19 4.68 -14.59
N TYR A 485 -0.30 5.23 -15.77
CA TYR A 485 0.48 4.94 -16.96
C TYR A 485 2.01 4.93 -16.77
N GLU A 486 2.54 5.79 -15.91
CA GLU A 486 3.97 5.94 -15.67
C GLU A 486 4.53 4.96 -14.63
N TRP A 487 3.69 4.19 -13.95
CA TRP A 487 4.12 3.30 -12.88
C TRP A 487 4.37 1.87 -13.36
N PRO A 488 5.29 1.14 -12.70
CA PRO A 488 5.55 -0.26 -13.05
C PRO A 488 4.31 -1.13 -12.81
N LEU A 489 3.96 -1.93 -13.82
CA LEU A 489 2.79 -2.78 -13.79
C LEU A 489 3.19 -4.26 -13.74
N MET A 490 2.59 -4.99 -12.81
CA MET A 490 2.74 -6.43 -12.62
C MET A 490 1.37 -7.10 -12.81
N ASN A 491 1.20 -7.83 -13.92
CA ASN A 491 -0.01 -8.62 -14.16
C ASN A 491 0.12 -9.98 -13.49
N VAL A 492 -0.81 -10.37 -12.63
CA VAL A 492 -0.67 -11.56 -11.79
C VAL A 492 -1.95 -12.37 -11.64
N VAL A 493 -1.76 -13.65 -11.38
CA VAL A 493 -2.80 -14.51 -10.79
C VAL A 493 -2.36 -14.84 -9.35
N LEU A 494 -3.25 -14.65 -8.40
CA LEU A 494 -3.05 -15.07 -7.01
C LEU A 494 -3.60 -16.47 -6.81
N ASP A 495 -2.80 -17.37 -6.25
CA ASP A 495 -3.15 -18.78 -6.16
C ASP A 495 -4.32 -19.01 -5.19
N GLY A 496 -5.45 -19.49 -5.74
CA GLY A 496 -6.65 -19.78 -4.96
C GLY A 496 -7.30 -18.56 -4.29
N VAL A 497 -7.07 -17.35 -4.84
CA VAL A 497 -7.66 -16.11 -4.33
C VAL A 497 -8.30 -15.35 -5.49
N GLY A 498 -9.61 -15.37 -5.55
CA GLY A 498 -10.38 -14.63 -6.55
C GLY A 498 -10.51 -13.13 -6.24
N ARG A 499 -11.16 -12.40 -7.16
CA ARG A 499 -11.43 -10.98 -6.99
C ARG A 499 -12.19 -10.70 -5.69
N ASP A 500 -13.31 -11.37 -5.51
CA ASP A 500 -14.23 -11.08 -4.41
C ASP A 500 -13.68 -11.62 -3.07
N ASP A 501 -12.89 -12.69 -3.08
CA ASP A 501 -12.15 -13.18 -1.90
C ASP A 501 -11.22 -12.10 -1.37
N LEU A 502 -10.35 -11.55 -2.23
CA LEU A 502 -9.39 -10.52 -1.82
C LEU A 502 -10.11 -9.28 -1.30
N MET A 503 -11.12 -8.80 -2.03
CA MET A 503 -11.90 -7.62 -1.65
C MET A 503 -12.65 -7.82 -0.33
N ALA A 504 -13.11 -9.02 -0.03
CA ALA A 504 -13.80 -9.37 1.21
C ALA A 504 -12.87 -9.41 2.43
N GLY A 505 -11.72 -10.09 2.31
CA GLY A 505 -10.90 -10.46 3.46
C GLY A 505 -9.64 -9.62 3.65
N HIS A 506 -9.07 -9.04 2.58
CA HIS A 506 -7.82 -8.29 2.69
C HIS A 506 -8.01 -6.97 3.43
N GLN A 507 -7.01 -6.57 4.25
CA GLN A 507 -7.12 -5.44 5.17
C GLN A 507 -6.21 -4.27 4.77
N SER A 508 -5.86 -4.19 3.49
CA SER A 508 -4.99 -3.14 2.95
C SER A 508 -5.12 -3.06 1.44
N ASN A 509 -4.83 -1.88 0.90
CA ASN A 509 -4.56 -1.69 -0.52
C ASN A 509 -3.19 -2.25 -0.95
N HIS A 510 -2.30 -2.56 -0.02
CA HIS A 510 -0.93 -2.99 -0.28
C HIS A 510 -0.71 -4.48 0.00
N ILE A 511 0.16 -5.07 -0.80
CA ILE A 511 0.81 -6.36 -0.53
C ILE A 511 2.32 -6.24 -0.75
N THR A 512 3.08 -6.98 0.05
CA THR A 512 4.52 -7.20 -0.18
C THR A 512 4.70 -8.33 -1.19
N VAL A 513 5.67 -8.22 -2.09
CA VAL A 513 6.03 -9.23 -3.08
C VAL A 513 7.52 -9.54 -3.00
N ALA A 514 7.84 -10.84 -3.05
CA ALA A 514 9.20 -11.35 -3.26
C ALA A 514 9.17 -12.47 -4.30
N TYR A 515 9.96 -12.35 -5.36
CA TYR A 515 10.09 -13.42 -6.36
C TYR A 515 10.88 -14.58 -5.80
N VAL A 516 10.40 -15.80 -6.05
CA VAL A 516 11.02 -17.06 -5.60
C VAL A 516 10.93 -18.07 -6.73
N ASP A 517 12.03 -18.80 -6.99
CA ASP A 517 12.02 -19.87 -7.98
C ASP A 517 10.98 -20.94 -7.64
N GLU A 518 10.29 -21.47 -8.65
CA GLU A 518 9.25 -22.50 -8.50
C GLU A 518 9.72 -23.69 -7.66
N THR A 519 10.97 -24.13 -7.86
CA THR A 519 11.54 -25.28 -7.15
C THR A 519 11.75 -25.04 -5.66
N GLN A 520 11.84 -23.78 -5.24
CA GLN A 520 12.10 -23.34 -3.87
C GLN A 520 10.86 -22.79 -3.16
N LEU A 521 9.84 -22.42 -3.94
CA LEU A 521 8.66 -21.72 -3.45
C LEU A 521 8.01 -22.40 -2.23
N ARG A 522 7.80 -23.71 -2.31
CA ARG A 522 7.21 -24.49 -1.22
C ARG A 522 8.00 -24.40 0.07
N ASP A 523 9.33 -24.51 -0.01
CA ASP A 523 10.20 -24.50 1.16
C ASP A 523 10.31 -23.08 1.74
N VAL A 524 10.35 -22.06 0.88
CA VAL A 524 10.35 -20.65 1.31
C VAL A 524 9.03 -20.31 2.01
N VAL A 525 7.87 -20.67 1.47
CA VAL A 525 6.57 -20.44 2.11
C VAL A 525 6.48 -21.10 3.49
N ARG A 526 6.92 -22.37 3.60
CA ARG A 526 6.96 -23.09 4.88
C ARG A 526 7.88 -22.41 5.90
N ALA A 527 9.07 -22.05 5.48
CA ALA A 527 10.03 -21.36 6.33
C ALA A 527 9.48 -19.99 6.77
N PHE A 528 8.88 -19.23 5.87
CA PHE A 528 8.32 -17.92 6.17
C PHE A 528 7.14 -17.98 7.14
N VAL A 529 6.23 -18.94 6.97
CA VAL A 529 5.11 -19.19 7.91
C VAL A 529 5.66 -19.48 9.32
N VAL A 530 6.67 -20.35 9.43
CA VAL A 530 7.23 -20.71 10.73
C VAL A 530 8.07 -19.58 11.32
N GLN A 531 8.77 -18.80 10.51
CA GLN A 531 9.45 -17.57 10.96
C GLN A 531 8.43 -16.62 11.60
N ALA A 532 7.30 -16.35 10.93
CA ALA A 532 6.26 -15.47 11.44
C ALA A 532 5.65 -15.97 12.75
N LEU A 533 5.33 -17.27 12.83
CA LEU A 533 4.85 -17.89 14.07
C LEU A 533 5.88 -17.78 15.22
N THR A 534 7.17 -17.94 14.91
CA THR A 534 8.26 -17.80 15.90
C THR A 534 8.39 -16.40 16.41
N GLN A 535 8.14 -15.41 15.56
CA GLN A 535 8.12 -13.98 15.92
C GLN A 535 6.78 -13.54 16.54
N ASN A 536 5.96 -14.48 17.05
CA ASN A 536 4.67 -14.22 17.71
C ASN A 536 3.62 -13.52 16.82
N ILE A 537 3.71 -13.71 15.50
CA ILE A 537 2.74 -13.20 14.53
C ILE A 537 1.68 -14.27 14.29
N LYS A 538 0.40 -13.90 14.32
CA LYS A 538 -0.71 -14.78 13.95
C LYS A 538 -0.78 -14.89 12.43
N VAL A 539 -0.65 -16.10 11.90
CA VAL A 539 -0.55 -16.35 10.46
C VAL A 539 -1.85 -16.86 9.88
N PHE A 540 -2.25 -16.28 8.75
CA PHE A 540 -3.30 -16.77 7.87
C PHE A 540 -2.71 -17.00 6.48
N VAL A 541 -2.86 -18.21 5.95
CA VAL A 541 -2.46 -18.54 4.59
C VAL A 541 -3.67 -18.40 3.68
N ALA A 542 -3.52 -17.64 2.61
CA ALA A 542 -4.55 -17.41 1.62
C ALA A 542 -4.57 -18.49 0.54
N GLY A 543 -5.74 -18.81 0.02
CA GLY A 543 -5.94 -19.77 -1.06
C GLY A 543 -5.92 -21.22 -0.57
N GLU A 544 -5.18 -22.10 -1.24
CA GLU A 544 -5.14 -23.54 -0.94
C GLU A 544 -3.90 -23.92 -0.12
N PRO A 545 -3.93 -23.85 1.21
CA PRO A 545 -2.76 -24.08 2.06
C PRO A 545 -2.18 -25.51 1.95
N ASN A 546 -3.00 -26.50 1.57
CA ASN A 546 -2.54 -27.88 1.40
C ASN A 546 -1.50 -28.04 0.29
N GLN A 547 -1.52 -27.16 -0.72
CA GLN A 547 -0.52 -27.12 -1.79
C GLN A 547 0.89 -26.85 -1.23
N TRP A 548 1.00 -25.95 -0.26
CA TRP A 548 2.26 -25.44 0.26
C TRP A 548 2.64 -26.07 1.60
N LEU A 549 1.70 -26.19 2.51
CA LEU A 549 1.97 -26.60 3.88
C LEU A 549 1.84 -28.13 4.09
N GLY A 550 1.20 -28.85 3.17
CA GLY A 550 0.84 -30.27 3.30
C GLY A 550 -0.52 -30.46 3.97
N ALA A 551 -1.09 -31.65 3.82
CA ALA A 551 -2.37 -32.00 4.42
C ALA A 551 -2.36 -31.75 5.94
N ARG A 552 -3.51 -31.35 6.50
CA ARG A 552 -3.71 -31.36 7.96
C ARG A 552 -3.47 -32.78 8.45
N PRO A 553 -2.80 -32.95 9.61
CA PRO A 553 -2.63 -34.27 10.20
C PRO A 553 -3.98 -34.94 10.53
#